data_c11c2af247592a2a41ed140fcbbe2bb7
#
_entry.id   c11c2af247592a2a41ed140fcbbe2bb7
#
_cell.length_a   1.000
_cell.length_b   1.000
_cell.length_c   1.000
_cell.angle_alpha   90.00
_cell.angle_beta   90.00
_cell.angle_gamma   90.00
#
_symmetry.space_group_name_H-M   'P 1'
#
loop_
_entity.id
_entity.type
_entity.pdbx_description
1 polymer ?
#
loop_
_entity_poly.entity_id
_entity_poly.type
_entity_poly.pdbx_seq_one_letter_code
_entity_poly.pdbx_strand_id
1 'polypeptide(L)'
;MNRIICIGNRFLDRDAAGPKVFDLLSQHPLPAGVEIVDGGTAGLNLLGLVDGAERVVFVDAVEGFLPRAGVAVLDAAEVPPPAVVYDHGAGLPYLLNVIPAACDRAPSSMFIVGIEGSPDDRRIAEAAAASLELACTGGRP
;
A
#
# COMPACT_ATOMS: atom_id res chain seq x y z
N MET A 1 9.52 -9.49 9.70
CA MET A 1 8.09 -9.20 9.73
C MET A 1 7.68 -8.57 8.41
N ASN A 2 6.63 -9.08 7.81
CA ASN A 2 6.06 -8.50 6.61
C ASN A 2 4.88 -7.60 7.00
N ARG A 3 4.77 -6.44 6.38
CA ARG A 3 3.75 -5.44 6.74
C ARG A 3 2.88 -5.05 5.56
N ILE A 4 1.58 -5.00 5.81
CA ILE A 4 0.61 -4.42 4.90
C ILE A 4 0.25 -3.05 5.49
N ILE A 5 0.60 -2.00 4.77
CA ILE A 5 0.38 -0.61 5.21
C ILE A 5 -0.75 -0.03 4.38
N CYS A 6 -1.87 0.20 5.02
CA CYS A 6 -3.07 0.71 4.36
C CYS A 6 -3.11 2.23 4.47
N ILE A 7 -3.17 2.90 3.35
CA ILE A 7 -3.04 4.35 3.24
C ILE A 7 -4.34 4.94 2.72
N GLY A 8 -4.73 6.06 3.28
CA GLY A 8 -5.86 6.82 2.80
C GLY A 8 -6.61 7.53 3.91
N ASN A 9 -7.53 8.38 3.51
CA ASN A 9 -8.41 9.10 4.43
C ASN A 9 -9.79 8.46 4.41
N ARG A 10 -10.18 7.83 5.52
CA ARG A 10 -11.47 7.12 5.62
C ARG A 10 -12.69 8.01 5.51
N PHE A 11 -12.50 9.31 5.66
CA PHE A 11 -13.57 10.29 5.58
C PHE A 11 -13.79 10.84 4.17
N LEU A 12 -12.95 10.48 3.22
CA LEU A 12 -13.09 10.86 1.82
C LEU A 12 -13.36 9.61 0.98
N ASP A 13 -14.53 9.50 0.38
CA ASP A 13 -14.95 8.30 -0.35
C ASP A 13 -13.92 7.84 -1.38
N ARG A 14 -13.36 8.77 -2.14
CA ARG A 14 -12.38 8.44 -3.18
C ARG A 14 -11.02 8.03 -2.63
N ASP A 15 -10.76 8.23 -1.33
CA ASP A 15 -9.48 7.96 -0.68
C ASP A 15 -9.64 6.96 0.47
N ALA A 16 -10.79 6.32 0.59
CA ALA A 16 -11.11 5.44 1.69
C ALA A 16 -10.74 3.97 1.42
N ALA A 17 -10.21 3.65 0.26
CA ALA A 17 -9.95 2.25 -0.12
C ALA A 17 -8.97 1.56 0.83
N GLY A 18 -7.83 2.18 1.13
CA GLY A 18 -6.87 1.62 2.08
C GLY A 18 -7.46 1.36 3.45
N PRO A 19 -8.10 2.36 4.09
CA PRO A 19 -8.77 2.16 5.38
C PRO A 19 -9.82 1.05 5.36
N LYS A 20 -10.57 0.89 4.28
CA LYS A 20 -11.54 -0.19 4.16
C LYS A 20 -10.89 -1.57 4.08
N VAL A 21 -9.77 -1.69 3.39
CA VAL A 21 -8.98 -2.92 3.37
C VAL A 21 -8.46 -3.24 4.78
N PHE A 22 -7.96 -2.23 5.48
CA PHE A 22 -7.52 -2.40 6.86
C PHE A 22 -8.65 -2.93 7.74
N ASP A 23 -9.83 -2.34 7.65
CA ASP A 23 -10.97 -2.75 8.46
C ASP A 23 -11.37 -4.20 8.16
N LEU A 24 -11.37 -4.59 6.89
CA LEU A 24 -11.70 -5.96 6.49
C LEU A 24 -10.67 -6.97 7.02
N LEU A 25 -9.39 -6.69 6.85
CA LEU A 25 -8.32 -7.58 7.30
C LEU A 25 -8.26 -7.67 8.83
N SER A 26 -8.68 -6.62 9.53
CA SER A 26 -8.71 -6.61 10.99
C SER A 26 -9.75 -7.54 11.59
N GLN A 27 -10.72 -8.01 10.81
CA GLN A 27 -11.79 -8.88 11.27
C GLN A 27 -11.37 -10.35 11.34
N HIS A 28 -10.20 -10.70 10.83
CA HIS A 28 -9.74 -12.07 10.73
C HIS A 28 -8.33 -12.22 11.29
N PRO A 29 -7.96 -13.42 11.79
CA PRO A 29 -6.57 -13.67 12.14
C PRO A 29 -5.67 -13.57 10.91
N LEU A 30 -4.48 -13.01 11.12
CA LEU A 30 -3.49 -12.89 10.05
C LEU A 30 -2.51 -14.05 10.09
N PRO A 31 -1.93 -14.43 8.95
CA PRO A 31 -0.84 -15.40 8.93
C PRO A 31 0.32 -14.98 9.82
N ALA A 32 1.04 -15.97 10.36
CA ALA A 32 2.23 -15.70 11.16
C ALA A 32 3.25 -14.87 10.36
N GLY A 33 3.85 -13.88 11.00
CA GLY A 33 4.84 -13.01 10.36
C GLY A 33 4.28 -11.87 9.52
N VAL A 34 2.95 -11.73 9.47
CA VAL A 34 2.28 -10.64 8.75
C VAL A 34 1.53 -9.76 9.74
N GLU A 35 1.71 -8.46 9.63
CA GLU A 35 0.90 -7.50 10.37
C GLU A 35 0.31 -6.45 9.44
N ILE A 36 -0.83 -5.91 9.84
CA ILE A 36 -1.47 -4.81 9.11
C ILE A 36 -1.38 -3.53 9.92
N VAL A 37 -1.22 -2.43 9.22
CA VAL A 37 -1.08 -1.10 9.83
C VAL A 37 -2.01 -0.13 9.11
N ASP A 38 -2.74 0.67 9.88
CA ASP A 38 -3.45 1.82 9.35
C ASP A 38 -2.44 2.97 9.27
N GLY A 39 -1.96 3.23 8.07
CA GLY A 39 -0.91 4.24 7.84
C GLY A 39 -1.42 5.66 7.74
N GLY A 40 -2.74 5.84 7.70
CA GLY A 40 -3.33 7.16 7.49
C GLY A 40 -2.92 7.74 6.15
N THR A 41 -2.52 9.00 6.12
CA THR A 41 -2.02 9.63 4.90
C THR A 41 -0.57 9.24 4.65
N ALA A 42 -0.20 9.04 3.38
CA ALA A 42 1.18 8.71 3.04
C ALA A 42 2.12 9.86 3.36
N GLY A 43 3.12 9.61 4.20
CA GLY A 43 4.06 10.63 4.60
C GLY A 43 5.33 10.02 5.19
N LEU A 44 6.28 10.88 5.52
CA LEU A 44 7.59 10.44 6.03
C LEU A 44 7.49 9.71 7.38
N ASN A 45 6.41 9.93 8.12
CA ASN A 45 6.16 9.21 9.36
C ASN A 45 5.99 7.70 9.15
N LEU A 46 5.72 7.25 7.94
CA LEU A 46 5.63 5.82 7.62
C LEU A 46 6.99 5.14 7.50
N LEU A 47 8.09 5.91 7.42
CA LEU A 47 9.43 5.33 7.29
C LEU A 47 9.77 4.37 8.42
N GLY A 48 9.34 4.68 9.64
CA GLY A 48 9.56 3.79 10.79
C GLY A 48 8.85 2.44 10.68
N LEU A 49 7.80 2.36 9.89
CA LEU A 49 7.06 1.12 9.64
C LEU A 49 7.67 0.32 8.49
N VAL A 50 8.36 1.00 7.59
CA VAL A 50 9.00 0.38 6.42
C VAL A 50 10.39 -0.14 6.78
N ASP A 51 11.14 0.65 7.54
CA ASP A 51 12.51 0.32 7.91
C ASP A 51 12.55 -0.94 8.78
N GLY A 52 13.33 -1.93 8.36
CA GLY A 52 13.47 -3.19 9.06
C GLY A 52 12.44 -4.27 8.70
N ALA A 53 11.39 -3.94 7.97
CA ALA A 53 10.47 -4.94 7.44
C ALA A 53 11.13 -5.65 6.25
N GLU A 54 10.88 -6.95 6.11
CA GLU A 54 11.41 -7.71 4.97
C GLU A 54 10.63 -7.41 3.69
N ARG A 55 9.31 -7.36 3.82
CA ARG A 55 8.41 -7.12 2.70
C ARG A 55 7.33 -6.16 3.14
N VAL A 56 7.04 -5.20 2.29
CA VAL A 56 5.99 -4.22 2.54
C VAL A 56 5.03 -4.20 1.36
N VAL A 57 3.74 -4.24 1.68
CA VAL A 57 2.66 -4.08 0.71
C VAL A 57 1.90 -2.81 1.09
N PHE A 58 1.94 -1.82 0.23
CA PHE A 58 1.13 -0.60 0.40
C PHE A 58 -0.22 -0.79 -0.26
N VAL A 59 -1.27 -0.38 0.42
CA VAL A 59 -2.64 -0.42 -0.12
C VAL A 59 -3.16 1.00 -0.17
N ASP A 60 -3.53 1.47 -1.35
CA ASP A 60 -3.92 2.87 -1.56
C ASP A 60 -4.92 3.00 -2.71
N ALA A 61 -5.70 4.07 -2.67
CA ALA A 61 -6.48 4.48 -3.82
C ALA A 61 -5.55 5.07 -4.87
N VAL A 62 -5.75 4.71 -6.14
CA VAL A 62 -4.89 5.17 -7.24
C VAL A 62 -5.74 5.70 -8.39
N GLU A 63 -5.11 6.51 -9.23
CA GLU A 63 -5.73 7.03 -10.45
C GLU A 63 -4.75 6.88 -11.60
N GLY A 64 -5.26 6.47 -12.76
CA GLY A 64 -4.47 6.41 -13.98
C GLY A 64 -3.60 5.18 -14.14
N PHE A 65 -3.72 4.17 -13.28
CA PHE A 65 -2.95 2.93 -13.40
C PHE A 65 -3.66 1.87 -14.22
N LEU A 66 -4.99 1.92 -14.24
CA LEU A 66 -5.81 0.99 -15.00
C LEU A 66 -6.70 1.76 -15.97
N PRO A 67 -7.04 1.17 -17.14
CA PRO A 67 -8.00 1.80 -18.06
C PRO A 67 -9.42 1.81 -17.49
N ARG A 68 -9.70 1.01 -16.47
CA ARG A 68 -11.00 0.90 -15.82
C ARG A 68 -10.84 0.77 -14.31
N ALA A 69 -11.92 0.96 -13.59
CA ALA A 69 -11.96 0.70 -12.16
C ALA A 69 -11.59 -0.76 -11.88
N GLY A 70 -10.83 -1.00 -10.82
CA GLY A 70 -10.36 -2.33 -10.46
C GLY A 70 -9.21 -2.28 -9.48
N VAL A 71 -8.54 -3.42 -9.33
CA VAL A 71 -7.38 -3.57 -8.44
C VAL A 71 -6.15 -3.81 -9.29
N ALA A 72 -5.13 -2.98 -9.06
CA ALA A 72 -3.82 -3.10 -9.71
C ALA A 72 -2.79 -3.57 -8.69
N VAL A 73 -1.90 -4.47 -9.11
CA VAL A 73 -0.76 -4.90 -8.31
C VAL A 73 0.51 -4.45 -9.03
N LEU A 74 1.33 -3.68 -8.34
CA LEU A 74 2.54 -3.11 -8.90
C LEU A 74 3.72 -3.42 -8.00
N ASP A 75 4.87 -3.74 -8.60
CA ASP A 75 6.13 -3.67 -7.89
C ASP A 75 6.47 -2.19 -7.69
N ALA A 76 6.99 -1.85 -6.52
CA ALA A 76 7.32 -0.45 -6.22
C ALA A 76 8.32 0.13 -7.23
N ALA A 77 9.19 -0.70 -7.80
CA ALA A 77 10.14 -0.27 -8.82
C ALA A 77 9.48 0.16 -10.13
N GLU A 78 8.23 -0.24 -10.36
CA GLU A 78 7.47 0.13 -11.55
C GLU A 78 6.80 1.51 -11.43
N VAL A 79 6.77 2.08 -10.22
CA VAL A 79 6.14 3.37 -9.99
C VAL A 79 7.12 4.48 -10.37
N PRO A 80 6.75 5.37 -11.29
CA PRO A 80 7.66 6.46 -11.68
C PRO A 80 7.88 7.44 -10.55
N PRO A 81 9.04 8.11 -10.49
CA PRO A 81 9.29 9.16 -9.52
C PRO A 81 8.25 10.28 -9.64
N PRO A 82 7.92 10.97 -8.55
CA PRO A 82 6.97 12.08 -8.63
C PRO A 82 7.53 13.20 -9.51
N ALA A 83 6.68 13.77 -10.35
CA ALA A 83 7.06 14.83 -11.26
C ALA A 83 7.35 16.15 -10.55
N VAL A 84 6.75 16.37 -9.39
CA VAL A 84 6.92 17.59 -8.60
C VAL A 84 7.28 17.21 -7.17
N VAL A 85 8.47 17.66 -6.72
CA VAL A 85 9.05 17.26 -5.43
C VAL A 85 8.43 18.00 -4.24
N TYR A 86 7.75 19.10 -4.47
CA TYR A 86 7.27 19.97 -3.38
C TYR A 86 5.81 19.79 -3.04
N ASP A 87 5.12 18.93 -3.73
CA ASP A 87 3.70 18.71 -3.47
C ASP A 87 3.56 17.85 -2.22
N HIS A 88 3.03 18.44 -1.15
CA HIS A 88 2.77 17.72 0.09
C HIS A 88 1.72 16.61 -0.13
N GLY A 89 0.99 16.65 -1.22
CA GLY A 89 0.04 15.63 -1.63
C GLY A 89 0.63 14.57 -2.54
N ALA A 90 1.95 14.55 -2.73
CA ALA A 90 2.61 13.59 -3.62
C ALA A 90 2.42 12.14 -3.17
N GLY A 91 2.10 11.93 -1.88
CA GLY A 91 1.68 10.65 -1.37
C GLY A 91 2.72 9.56 -1.51
N LEU A 92 2.24 8.39 -1.90
CA LEU A 92 3.04 7.17 -1.96
C LEU A 92 4.23 7.26 -2.92
N PRO A 93 4.11 7.81 -4.14
CA PRO A 93 5.30 7.93 -5.01
C PRO A 93 6.45 8.70 -4.39
N TYR A 94 6.17 9.75 -3.64
CA TYR A 94 7.20 10.50 -2.94
C TYR A 94 7.86 9.65 -1.85
N LEU A 95 7.07 8.96 -1.05
CA LEU A 95 7.56 8.07 -0.01
C LEU A 95 8.48 7.00 -0.60
N LEU A 96 8.06 6.33 -1.68
CA LEU A 96 8.85 5.30 -2.34
C LEU A 96 10.19 5.85 -2.83
N ASN A 97 10.21 7.09 -3.27
CA ASN A 97 11.42 7.71 -3.77
C ASN A 97 12.47 7.96 -2.66
N VAL A 98 12.03 8.22 -1.44
CA VAL A 98 12.96 8.53 -0.34
C VAL A 98 13.38 7.30 0.47
N ILE A 99 12.65 6.20 0.41
CA ILE A 99 12.94 5.00 1.19
C ILE A 99 14.38 4.50 1.05
N PRO A 100 14.96 4.36 -0.15
CA PRO A 100 16.31 3.83 -0.28
C PRO A 100 17.37 4.64 0.44
N ALA A 101 17.18 5.96 0.52
CA ALA A 101 18.15 6.84 1.17
C ALA A 101 17.85 7.04 2.65
N ALA A 102 16.59 6.91 3.07
CA ALA A 102 16.15 7.24 4.42
C ALA A 102 16.12 6.05 5.37
N CYS A 103 16.01 4.83 4.86
CA CYS A 103 15.94 3.64 5.69
C CYS A 103 17.32 3.00 5.88
N ASP A 104 17.63 2.58 7.10
CA ASP A 104 18.84 1.81 7.39
C ASP A 104 18.72 0.39 6.82
N ARG A 105 17.54 -0.17 6.87
CA ARG A 105 17.21 -1.50 6.38
C ARG A 105 15.96 -1.44 5.50
N ALA A 106 16.13 -1.01 4.27
CA ALA A 106 15.03 -0.98 3.32
C ALA A 106 14.51 -2.40 3.05
N PRO A 107 13.20 -2.58 2.85
CA PRO A 107 12.64 -3.89 2.53
C PRO A 107 13.27 -4.51 1.29
N SER A 108 13.39 -5.84 1.28
CA SER A 108 13.89 -6.56 0.10
C SER A 108 12.88 -6.54 -1.05
N SER A 109 11.59 -6.39 -0.75
CA SER A 109 10.56 -6.22 -1.76
C SER A 109 9.45 -5.32 -1.24
N MET A 110 8.91 -4.51 -2.14
CA MET A 110 7.80 -3.61 -1.87
C MET A 110 6.82 -3.66 -3.02
N PHE A 111 5.54 -3.74 -2.68
CA PHE A 111 4.46 -3.81 -3.66
C PHE A 111 3.41 -2.77 -3.35
N ILE A 112 2.65 -2.40 -4.36
CA ILE A 112 1.48 -1.55 -4.21
C ILE A 112 0.26 -2.31 -4.71
N VAL A 113 -0.75 -2.37 -3.86
CA VAL A 113 -2.09 -2.81 -4.25
C VAL A 113 -2.93 -1.55 -4.36
N GLY A 114 -3.19 -1.15 -5.58
CA GLY A 114 -3.93 0.07 -5.89
C GLY A 114 -5.37 -0.23 -6.23
N ILE A 115 -6.29 0.53 -5.67
CA ILE A 115 -7.71 0.42 -5.98
C ILE A 115 -8.10 1.64 -6.82
N GLU A 116 -8.44 1.39 -8.06
CA GLU A 116 -8.87 2.42 -8.99
C GLU A 116 -10.39 2.45 -9.06
N GLY A 117 -10.97 3.63 -8.92
CA GLY A 117 -12.40 3.81 -8.93
C GLY A 117 -13.05 3.66 -7.55
N SER A 118 -14.35 3.40 -7.53
CA SER A 118 -15.10 3.29 -6.28
C SER A 118 -14.61 2.12 -5.42
N PRO A 119 -14.38 2.32 -4.13
CA PRO A 119 -13.94 1.25 -3.23
C PRO A 119 -15.13 0.40 -2.75
N ASP A 120 -15.82 -0.25 -3.68
CA ASP A 120 -16.94 -1.12 -3.37
C ASP A 120 -16.46 -2.41 -2.68
N ASP A 121 -17.38 -3.16 -2.09
CA ASP A 121 -17.06 -4.36 -1.31
C ASP A 121 -16.29 -5.40 -2.11
N ARG A 122 -16.60 -5.57 -3.38
CA ARG A 122 -15.93 -6.52 -4.25
C ARG A 122 -14.46 -6.16 -4.47
N ARG A 123 -14.19 -4.89 -4.77
CA ARG A 123 -12.82 -4.41 -4.98
C ARG A 123 -12.02 -4.44 -3.68
N ILE A 124 -12.66 -4.11 -2.58
CA ILE A 124 -12.00 -4.18 -1.27
C ILE A 124 -11.63 -5.62 -0.93
N ALA A 125 -12.53 -6.58 -1.15
CA ALA A 125 -12.24 -7.99 -0.92
C ALA A 125 -11.11 -8.49 -1.82
N GLU A 126 -11.10 -8.09 -3.09
CA GLU A 126 -10.05 -8.44 -4.03
C GLU A 126 -8.70 -7.86 -3.62
N ALA A 127 -8.68 -6.60 -3.21
CA ALA A 127 -7.46 -5.94 -2.74
C ALA A 127 -6.93 -6.58 -1.46
N ALA A 128 -7.81 -6.93 -0.53
CA ALA A 128 -7.41 -7.60 0.70
C ALA A 128 -6.76 -8.96 0.43
N ALA A 129 -7.37 -9.76 -0.45
CA ALA A 129 -6.82 -11.05 -0.83
C ALA A 129 -5.46 -10.92 -1.52
N ALA A 130 -5.33 -9.97 -2.45
CA ALA A 130 -4.07 -9.70 -3.15
C ALA A 130 -2.98 -9.26 -2.18
N SER A 131 -3.33 -8.42 -1.22
CA SER A 131 -2.36 -7.92 -0.23
C SER A 131 -1.83 -9.03 0.66
N LEU A 132 -2.70 -9.93 1.12
CA LEU A 132 -2.28 -11.09 1.92
C LEU A 132 -1.38 -12.02 1.12
N GLU A 133 -1.75 -12.31 -0.12
CA GLU A 133 -0.94 -13.18 -0.98
C GLU A 133 0.45 -12.60 -1.19
N LEU A 134 0.54 -11.31 -1.52
CA LEU A 134 1.82 -10.65 -1.71
C LEU A 134 2.66 -10.65 -0.43
N ALA A 135 2.04 -10.37 0.71
CA ALA A 135 2.75 -10.37 1.98
C ALA A 135 3.30 -11.75 2.34
N CYS A 136 2.59 -12.82 1.99
CA CYS A 136 3.00 -14.19 2.30
C CYS A 136 4.00 -14.77 1.29
N THR A 137 3.81 -14.51 -0.01
CA THR A 137 4.54 -15.20 -1.08
C THR A 137 5.48 -14.29 -1.88
N GLY A 138 5.37 -12.98 -1.73
CA GLY A 138 6.11 -12.04 -2.57
C GLY A 138 5.64 -11.97 -4.00
N GLY A 139 4.38 -12.32 -4.24
CA GLY A 139 3.78 -12.26 -5.58
C GLY A 139 4.15 -13.43 -6.48
N ARG A 140 4.73 -14.48 -5.93
CA ARG A 140 5.05 -15.67 -6.72
C ARG A 140 3.96 -16.72 -6.54
N PRO A 141 3.57 -17.36 -7.64
CA PRO A 141 2.64 -18.50 -7.54
C PRO A 141 3.25 -19.69 -6.81
#